data_9c3782c46855e47b3bbf1ce04932f596
#
_entry.id   9c3782c46855e47b3bbf1ce04932f596
#
_cell.length_a   1.000
_cell.length_b   1.000
_cell.length_c   1.000
_cell.angle_alpha   90.00
_cell.angle_beta   90.00
_cell.angle_gamma   90.00
#
_symmetry.space_group_name_H-M   'P 1'
#
loop_
_entity.id
_entity.type
_entity.pdbx_description
1 polymer ?
#
loop_
_entity_poly.entity_id
_entity_poly.type
_entity_poly.pdbx_seq_one_letter_code
_entity_poly.pdbx_strand_id
1 'polypeptide(L)'
;PGVRARVEHELALINELAYEPYFLTVYDIVNFARSRHILCQGRGSAANSAVCYCLGITEVDPARSNLLFERFISRERGEPPDIDVDFEHERREEVIQYLYAKYGRERAALTAAVVTYRTRGALRDVGRALGFGSAQIDALTASLAWWDKRDQLPGRLRAVGLDPAAPR
;
A
#
# COMPACT_ATOMS: atom_id res chain seq x y z
N PRO A 1 12.31 27.87 13.43
CA PRO A 1 11.85 28.40 12.16
C PRO A 1 10.36 28.17 12.04
N GLY A 2 9.60 29.24 11.67
CA GLY A 2 8.16 29.14 11.54
C GLY A 2 7.76 28.25 10.35
N VAL A 3 6.49 27.84 10.28
CA VAL A 3 5.92 27.01 9.18
C VAL A 3 6.25 27.61 7.81
N ARG A 4 6.18 28.93 7.67
CA ARG A 4 6.53 29.63 6.44
C ARG A 4 7.95 29.32 5.95
N ALA A 5 8.94 29.34 6.81
CA ALA A 5 10.31 29.04 6.44
C ALA A 5 10.49 27.57 5.98
N ARG A 6 9.70 26.65 6.56
CA ARG A 6 9.67 25.25 6.11
C ARG A 6 9.08 25.15 4.70
N VAL A 7 7.94 25.79 4.45
CA VAL A 7 7.29 25.79 3.13
C VAL A 7 8.23 26.38 2.07
N GLU A 8 8.89 27.52 2.36
CA GLU A 8 9.85 28.16 1.45
C GLU A 8 11.05 27.23 1.16
N HIS A 9 11.57 26.55 2.17
CA HIS A 9 12.66 25.57 1.99
C HIS A 9 12.21 24.36 1.11
N GLU A 10 11.04 23.79 1.40
CA GLU A 10 10.50 22.68 0.62
C GLU A 10 10.23 23.07 -0.85
N LEU A 11 9.63 24.25 -1.08
CA LEU A 11 9.37 24.77 -2.40
C LEU A 11 10.67 25.02 -3.19
N ALA A 12 11.72 25.52 -2.52
CA ALA A 12 13.03 25.70 -3.16
C ALA A 12 13.59 24.36 -3.67
N LEU A 13 13.50 23.30 -2.85
CA LEU A 13 14.00 21.97 -3.23
C LEU A 13 13.11 21.30 -4.31
N ILE A 14 11.79 21.44 -4.22
CA ILE A 14 10.85 20.94 -5.25
C ILE A 14 11.17 21.59 -6.61
N ASN A 15 11.39 22.91 -6.63
CA ASN A 15 11.74 23.64 -7.84
C ASN A 15 13.13 23.27 -8.37
N GLU A 16 14.14 23.14 -7.49
CA GLU A 16 15.49 22.70 -7.88
C GLU A 16 15.47 21.34 -8.59
N LEU A 17 14.63 20.42 -8.11
CA LEU A 17 14.48 19.06 -8.64
C LEU A 17 13.45 18.95 -9.79
N ALA A 18 12.78 20.04 -10.15
CA ALA A 18 11.71 20.12 -11.16
C ALA A 18 10.54 19.14 -10.88
N TYR A 19 10.14 18.99 -9.59
CA TYR A 19 9.04 18.11 -9.19
C TYR A 19 7.69 18.81 -9.07
N GLU A 20 7.57 20.09 -9.42
CA GLU A 20 6.32 20.85 -9.37
C GLU A 20 5.19 20.16 -10.13
N PRO A 21 5.39 19.63 -11.36
CA PRO A 21 4.32 18.95 -12.10
C PRO A 21 3.81 17.70 -11.38
N TYR A 22 4.69 17.01 -10.66
CA TYR A 22 4.33 15.84 -9.86
C TYR A 22 3.42 16.21 -8.69
N PHE A 23 3.81 17.23 -7.89
CA PHE A 23 2.99 17.72 -6.78
C PHE A 23 1.63 18.26 -7.26
N LEU A 24 1.62 18.98 -8.37
CA LEU A 24 0.38 19.50 -8.99
C LEU A 24 -0.53 18.37 -9.49
N THR A 25 0.04 17.27 -9.97
CA THR A 25 -0.73 16.08 -10.34
C THR A 25 -1.42 15.45 -9.13
N VAL A 26 -0.69 15.26 -8.02
CA VAL A 26 -1.27 14.71 -6.79
C VAL A 26 -2.33 15.67 -6.20
N TYR A 27 -2.05 16.97 -6.20
CA TYR A 27 -3.03 18.00 -5.80
C TYR A 27 -4.32 17.91 -6.62
N ASP A 28 -4.21 17.78 -7.94
CA ASP A 28 -5.36 17.65 -8.82
C ASP A 28 -6.22 16.42 -8.49
N ILE A 29 -5.61 15.28 -8.22
CA ILE A 29 -6.31 14.05 -7.84
C ILE A 29 -7.05 14.23 -6.51
N VAL A 30 -6.38 14.77 -5.50
CA VAL A 30 -6.97 15.03 -4.18
C VAL A 30 -8.12 16.05 -4.30
N ASN A 31 -7.93 17.11 -5.10
CA ASN A 31 -8.94 18.14 -5.31
C ASN A 31 -10.17 17.57 -6.04
N PHE A 32 -9.99 16.70 -7.02
CA PHE A 32 -11.10 15.96 -7.63
C PHE A 32 -11.87 15.16 -6.58
N ALA A 33 -11.21 14.36 -5.77
CA ALA A 33 -11.87 13.56 -4.73
C ALA A 33 -12.65 14.44 -3.75
N ARG A 34 -12.04 15.53 -3.26
CA ARG A 34 -12.68 16.48 -2.34
C ARG A 34 -13.89 17.19 -2.97
N SER A 35 -13.81 17.58 -4.26
CA SER A 35 -14.91 18.20 -4.98
C SER A 35 -16.13 17.29 -5.13
N ARG A 36 -15.91 15.99 -5.07
CA ARG A 36 -16.93 14.95 -5.10
C ARG A 36 -17.32 14.44 -3.71
N HIS A 37 -16.80 15.05 -2.64
CA HIS A 37 -16.99 14.60 -1.26
C HIS A 37 -16.54 13.14 -1.03
N ILE A 38 -15.50 12.71 -1.74
CA ILE A 38 -14.84 11.44 -1.53
C ILE A 38 -13.79 11.63 -0.44
N LEU A 39 -13.87 10.86 0.64
CA LEU A 39 -12.87 10.93 1.70
C LEU A 39 -11.50 10.52 1.18
N CYS A 40 -10.50 11.36 1.44
CA CYS A 40 -9.13 11.09 1.04
C CYS A 40 -8.14 11.66 2.05
N GLN A 41 -6.99 11.00 2.17
CA GLN A 41 -5.95 11.38 3.12
C GLN A 41 -4.57 10.98 2.59
N GLY A 42 -3.68 11.94 2.44
CA GLY A 42 -2.26 11.68 2.22
C GLY A 42 -1.59 11.16 3.49
N ARG A 43 -0.88 10.05 3.38
CA ARG A 43 -0.20 9.39 4.50
C ARG A 43 1.27 9.07 4.19
N GLY A 44 1.91 8.34 5.09
CA GLY A 44 3.29 7.90 4.89
C GLY A 44 4.26 9.07 4.81
N SER A 45 5.04 9.10 3.76
CA SER A 45 6.07 10.12 3.52
C SER A 45 5.48 11.51 3.29
N ALA A 46 4.31 11.63 2.67
CA ALA A 46 3.62 12.90 2.43
C ALA A 46 3.29 13.67 3.73
N ALA A 47 3.09 12.95 4.84
CA ALA A 47 2.86 13.54 6.15
C ALA A 47 4.06 14.32 6.70
N ASN A 48 5.25 14.20 6.09
CA ASN A 48 6.44 14.96 6.47
C ASN A 48 6.61 16.28 5.69
N SER A 49 5.69 16.62 4.79
CA SER A 49 5.78 17.80 3.94
C SER A 49 4.78 18.88 4.34
N ALA A 50 5.29 20.09 4.62
CA ALA A 50 4.47 21.28 4.85
C ALA A 50 3.79 21.75 3.55
N VAL A 51 4.40 21.52 2.38
CA VAL A 51 3.80 21.79 1.07
C VAL A 51 2.62 20.85 0.82
N CYS A 52 2.73 19.55 1.12
CA CYS A 52 1.60 18.63 1.03
C CYS A 52 0.44 19.03 1.96
N TYR A 53 0.73 19.56 3.14
CA TYR A 53 -0.30 20.12 4.02
C TYR A 53 -0.98 21.35 3.39
N CYS A 54 -0.20 22.31 2.89
CA CYS A 54 -0.74 23.53 2.26
C CYS A 54 -1.58 23.22 1.00
N LEU A 55 -1.23 22.17 0.27
CA LEU A 55 -2.00 21.67 -0.87
C LEU A 55 -3.21 20.82 -0.48
N GLY A 56 -3.42 20.57 0.83
CA GLY A 56 -4.49 19.71 1.32
C GLY A 56 -4.32 18.24 0.97
N ILE A 57 -3.13 17.80 0.60
CA ILE A 57 -2.83 16.40 0.33
C ILE A 57 -2.81 15.60 1.64
N THR A 58 -2.29 16.18 2.72
CA THR A 58 -2.28 15.59 4.06
C THR A 58 -2.92 16.52 5.08
N GLU A 59 -3.49 15.96 6.15
CA GLU A 59 -4.04 16.71 7.30
C GLU A 59 -3.03 16.87 8.45
N VAL A 60 -1.78 16.41 8.28
CA VAL A 60 -0.74 16.51 9.31
C VAL A 60 -0.21 17.94 9.36
N ASP A 61 -0.59 18.65 10.44
CA ASP A 61 -0.21 20.05 10.65
C ASP A 61 1.30 20.18 10.94
N PRO A 62 2.05 20.86 10.08
CA PRO A 62 3.50 21.07 10.26
C PRO A 62 3.86 21.93 11.47
N ALA A 63 2.91 22.71 12.01
CA ALA A 63 3.13 23.49 13.23
C ALA A 63 3.12 22.62 14.48
N ARG A 64 2.39 21.50 14.45
CA ARG A 64 2.19 20.57 15.57
C ARG A 64 3.08 19.33 15.51
N SER A 65 3.74 19.10 14.39
CA SER A 65 4.51 17.88 14.13
C SER A 65 5.97 18.21 13.86
N ASN A 66 6.87 17.36 14.36
CA ASN A 66 8.30 17.49 14.09
C ASN A 66 8.61 16.75 12.77
N LEU A 67 8.47 17.46 11.66
CA LEU A 67 8.59 16.89 10.31
C LEU A 67 10.05 16.83 9.88
N LEU A 68 10.43 15.73 9.23
CA LEU A 68 11.74 15.53 8.63
C LEU A 68 11.57 15.43 7.11
N PHE A 69 11.56 16.58 6.45
CA PHE A 69 11.33 16.70 5.01
C PHE A 69 12.39 16.00 4.18
N GLU A 70 13.63 15.94 4.65
CA GLU A 70 14.75 15.26 4.00
C GLU A 70 14.53 13.75 3.87
N ARG A 71 13.63 13.18 4.66
CA ARG A 71 13.17 11.78 4.49
C ARG A 71 12.20 11.60 3.33
N PHE A 72 11.50 12.65 2.97
CA PHE A 72 10.52 12.65 1.90
C PHE A 72 11.16 12.93 0.55
N ILE A 73 11.98 13.99 0.45
CA ILE A 73 12.73 14.35 -0.77
C ILE A 73 14.21 14.54 -0.42
N SER A 74 15.09 13.95 -1.21
CA SER A 74 16.52 14.23 -1.13
C SER A 74 17.14 14.38 -2.51
N ARG A 75 18.19 15.22 -2.60
CA ARG A 75 18.98 15.41 -3.84
C ARG A 75 19.65 14.13 -4.32
N GLU A 76 19.97 13.25 -3.38
CA GLU A 76 20.73 12.02 -3.64
C GLU A 76 19.90 10.93 -4.33
N ARG A 77 18.58 10.95 -4.15
CA ARG A 77 17.68 9.93 -4.68
C ARG A 77 17.47 9.99 -6.20
N GLY A 78 17.48 11.20 -6.79
CA GLY A 78 17.31 11.40 -8.24
C GLY A 78 15.95 10.95 -8.79
N GLU A 79 14.98 10.66 -7.95
CA GLU A 79 13.62 10.24 -8.30
C GLU A 79 12.59 10.99 -7.45
N PRO A 80 11.35 11.22 -7.96
CA PRO A 80 10.28 11.86 -7.20
C PRO A 80 9.97 11.10 -5.92
N PRO A 81 9.44 11.80 -4.89
CA PRO A 81 9.00 11.15 -3.67
C PRO A 81 7.78 10.25 -3.95
N ASP A 82 7.60 9.25 -3.10
CA ASP A 82 6.41 8.42 -3.10
C ASP A 82 5.32 9.11 -2.26
N ILE A 83 4.22 9.52 -2.89
CA ILE A 83 3.08 10.15 -2.23
C ILE A 83 1.92 9.17 -2.19
N ASP A 84 1.70 8.58 -1.02
CA ASP A 84 0.56 7.72 -0.76
C ASP A 84 -0.68 8.56 -0.44
N VAL A 85 -1.79 8.31 -1.14
CA VAL A 85 -3.09 8.89 -0.83
C VAL A 85 -4.13 7.77 -0.72
N ASP A 86 -4.72 7.63 0.45
CA ASP A 86 -5.84 6.72 0.66
C ASP A 86 -7.15 7.38 0.25
N PHE A 87 -8.04 6.62 -0.38
CA PHE A 87 -9.41 7.03 -0.72
C PHE A 87 -10.41 6.07 -0.11
N GLU A 88 -11.59 6.56 0.23
CA GLU A 88 -12.66 5.72 0.75
C GLU A 88 -12.96 4.55 -0.21
N HIS A 89 -13.17 3.37 0.37
CA HIS A 89 -13.25 2.12 -0.38
C HIS A 89 -14.38 2.11 -1.42
N GLU A 90 -15.56 2.56 -1.03
CA GLU A 90 -16.80 2.47 -1.84
C GLU A 90 -16.72 3.32 -3.11
N ARG A 91 -15.99 4.44 -3.06
CA ARG A 91 -15.96 5.42 -4.15
C ARG A 91 -14.58 5.58 -4.81
N ARG A 92 -13.61 4.76 -4.42
CA ARG A 92 -12.25 4.78 -4.98
C ARG A 92 -12.25 4.57 -6.50
N GLU A 93 -13.18 3.79 -7.02
CA GLU A 93 -13.32 3.55 -8.46
C GLU A 93 -13.57 4.86 -9.24
N GLU A 94 -14.30 5.82 -8.69
CA GLU A 94 -14.53 7.13 -9.33
C GLU A 94 -13.21 7.88 -9.55
N VAL A 95 -12.29 7.81 -8.57
CA VAL A 95 -10.96 8.43 -8.66
C VAL A 95 -10.11 7.71 -9.70
N ILE A 96 -10.15 6.39 -9.75
CA ILE A 96 -9.42 5.57 -10.74
C ILE A 96 -9.90 5.92 -12.16
N GLN A 97 -11.21 6.02 -12.37
CA GLN A 97 -11.77 6.38 -13.67
C GLN A 97 -11.42 7.83 -14.06
N TYR A 98 -11.40 8.76 -13.12
CA TYR A 98 -10.90 10.12 -13.37
C TYR A 98 -9.44 10.13 -13.81
N LEU A 99 -8.57 9.36 -13.16
CA LEU A 99 -7.17 9.22 -13.54
C LEU A 99 -7.02 8.72 -14.97
N TYR A 100 -7.73 7.67 -15.33
CA TYR A 100 -7.68 7.12 -16.69
C TYR A 100 -8.23 8.09 -17.73
N ALA A 101 -9.31 8.81 -17.41
CA ALA A 101 -9.91 9.79 -18.33
C ALA A 101 -8.99 10.99 -18.56
N LYS A 102 -8.32 11.47 -17.51
CA LYS A 102 -7.50 12.68 -17.60
C LYS A 102 -6.07 12.42 -18.05
N TYR A 103 -5.43 11.40 -17.51
CA TYR A 103 -4.00 11.13 -17.72
C TYR A 103 -3.73 9.98 -18.70
N GLY A 104 -4.75 9.18 -19.02
CA GLY A 104 -4.63 8.02 -19.91
C GLY A 104 -4.03 6.79 -19.22
N ARG A 105 -4.28 5.62 -19.81
CA ARG A 105 -3.78 4.34 -19.29
C ARG A 105 -2.27 4.15 -19.49
N GLU A 106 -1.63 5.02 -20.26
CA GLU A 106 -0.18 5.02 -20.46
C GLU A 106 0.57 5.65 -19.28
N ARG A 107 -0.13 6.45 -18.45
CA ARG A 107 0.44 7.16 -17.30
C ARG A 107 -0.18 6.77 -15.97
N ALA A 108 -1.21 5.94 -15.99
CA ALA A 108 -1.89 5.45 -14.80
C ALA A 108 -2.15 3.95 -14.94
N ALA A 109 -1.82 3.19 -13.91
CA ALA A 109 -1.99 1.74 -13.89
C ALA A 109 -2.47 1.25 -12.53
N LEU A 110 -3.28 0.18 -12.55
CA LEU A 110 -3.56 -0.59 -11.34
C LEU A 110 -2.42 -1.57 -11.12
N THR A 111 -1.78 -1.48 -9.97
CA THR A 111 -0.77 -2.45 -9.56
C THR A 111 -1.44 -3.74 -9.12
N ALA A 112 -1.15 -4.84 -9.78
CA ALA A 112 -1.62 -6.16 -9.37
C ALA A 112 -0.83 -6.63 -8.15
N ALA A 113 -1.52 -6.93 -7.06
CA ALA A 113 -0.92 -7.60 -5.93
C ALA A 113 -0.89 -9.10 -6.17
N VAL A 114 0.31 -9.68 -6.25
CA VAL A 114 0.47 -11.14 -6.29
C VAL A 114 0.56 -11.65 -4.86
N VAL A 115 -0.48 -12.35 -4.42
CA VAL A 115 -0.50 -13.00 -3.12
C VAL A 115 0.04 -14.41 -3.26
N THR A 116 1.14 -14.71 -2.57
CA THR A 116 1.68 -16.06 -2.47
C THR A 116 1.38 -16.63 -1.09
N TYR A 117 0.79 -17.82 -1.06
CA TYR A 117 0.54 -18.52 0.19
C TYR A 117 1.80 -19.26 0.66
N ARG A 118 2.14 -19.09 1.93
CA ARG A 118 3.07 -20.00 2.60
C ARG A 118 2.32 -21.27 2.99
N THR A 119 3.00 -22.42 3.00
CA THR A 119 2.41 -23.75 3.18
C THR A 119 1.41 -23.83 4.34
N ARG A 120 1.74 -23.29 5.51
CA ARG A 120 0.83 -23.31 6.69
C ARG A 120 -0.44 -22.47 6.47
N GLY A 121 -0.32 -21.29 5.84
CA GLY A 121 -1.46 -20.44 5.51
C GLY A 121 -2.36 -21.11 4.47
N ALA A 122 -1.76 -21.63 3.40
CA ALA A 122 -2.48 -22.34 2.36
C ALA A 122 -3.30 -23.51 2.90
N LEU A 123 -2.67 -24.36 3.73
CA LEU A 123 -3.38 -25.50 4.33
C LEU A 123 -4.52 -25.09 5.25
N ARG A 124 -4.35 -24.01 6.03
CA ARG A 124 -5.39 -23.49 6.89
C ARG A 124 -6.58 -22.97 6.10
N ASP A 125 -6.32 -22.16 5.08
CA ASP A 125 -7.39 -21.50 4.32
C ASP A 125 -8.10 -22.49 3.39
N VAL A 126 -7.34 -23.35 2.68
CA VAL A 126 -7.91 -24.41 1.85
C VAL A 126 -8.62 -25.46 2.69
N GLY A 127 -8.05 -25.84 3.85
CA GLY A 127 -8.70 -26.78 4.77
C GLY A 127 -10.07 -26.28 5.25
N ARG A 128 -10.16 -25.00 5.62
CA ARG A 128 -11.44 -24.36 5.97
C ARG A 128 -12.42 -24.34 4.81
N ALA A 129 -11.96 -23.98 3.63
CA ALA A 129 -12.80 -23.96 2.42
C ALA A 129 -13.33 -25.34 2.03
N LEU A 130 -12.57 -26.41 2.32
CA LEU A 130 -12.96 -27.80 2.11
C LEU A 130 -13.75 -28.40 3.27
N GLY A 131 -14.04 -27.65 4.33
CA GLY A 131 -14.86 -28.09 5.47
C GLY A 131 -14.13 -28.96 6.49
N PHE A 132 -12.79 -28.97 6.53
CA PHE A 132 -12.05 -29.65 7.58
C PHE A 132 -12.30 -29.01 8.94
N GLY A 133 -12.42 -29.81 9.98
CA GLY A 133 -12.55 -29.33 11.36
C GLY A 133 -11.30 -28.58 11.83
N SER A 134 -11.47 -27.61 12.73
CA SER A 134 -10.37 -26.80 13.25
C SER A 134 -9.25 -27.64 13.86
N ALA A 135 -9.59 -28.67 14.62
CA ALA A 135 -8.62 -29.59 15.23
C ALA A 135 -7.76 -30.34 14.19
N GLN A 136 -8.36 -30.73 13.05
CA GLN A 136 -7.63 -31.38 11.95
C GLN A 136 -6.68 -30.40 11.26
N ILE A 137 -7.14 -29.18 11.03
CA ILE A 137 -6.34 -28.10 10.43
C ILE A 137 -5.16 -27.76 11.34
N ASP A 138 -5.38 -27.66 12.65
CA ASP A 138 -4.34 -27.35 13.64
C ASP A 138 -3.31 -28.47 13.72
N ALA A 139 -3.74 -29.74 13.76
CA ALA A 139 -2.83 -30.88 13.72
C ALA A 139 -1.99 -30.91 12.44
N LEU A 140 -2.60 -30.65 11.30
CA LEU A 140 -1.93 -30.60 10.01
C LEU A 140 -0.89 -29.46 9.97
N THR A 141 -1.28 -28.26 10.38
CA THR A 141 -0.39 -27.09 10.37
C THR A 141 0.73 -27.16 11.40
N ALA A 142 0.49 -27.82 12.54
CA ALA A 142 1.52 -28.06 13.56
C ALA A 142 2.58 -29.07 13.11
N SER A 143 2.20 -30.07 12.29
CA SER A 143 3.13 -31.08 11.76
C SER A 143 4.12 -30.54 10.73
N LEU A 144 3.91 -29.31 10.19
CA LEU A 144 4.70 -28.75 9.14
C LEU A 144 5.77 -27.78 9.69
N ALA A 145 6.99 -27.95 9.23
CA ALA A 145 8.07 -27.00 9.43
C ALA A 145 8.21 -26.06 8.21
N TRP A 146 8.75 -24.84 8.41
CA TRP A 146 8.93 -23.86 7.33
C TRP A 146 9.96 -24.29 6.28
N TRP A 147 10.82 -25.28 6.63
CA TRP A 147 11.86 -25.86 5.77
C TRP A 147 11.40 -27.16 5.10
N ASP A 148 10.20 -27.69 5.38
CA ASP A 148 9.71 -28.91 4.76
C ASP A 148 9.62 -28.74 3.25
N LYS A 149 10.22 -29.67 2.52
CA LYS A 149 10.13 -29.72 1.05
C LYS A 149 8.83 -30.37 0.62
N ARG A 150 8.43 -30.09 -0.64
CA ARG A 150 7.16 -30.54 -1.20
C ARG A 150 7.02 -32.08 -1.27
N ASP A 151 8.12 -32.79 -1.42
CA ASP A 151 8.22 -34.24 -1.42
C ASP A 151 7.98 -34.90 -0.05
N GLN A 152 8.16 -34.14 1.04
CA GLN A 152 7.92 -34.61 2.40
C GLN A 152 6.44 -34.47 2.85
N LEU A 153 5.65 -33.71 2.13
CA LEU A 153 4.26 -33.43 2.45
C LEU A 153 3.39 -34.72 2.57
N PRO A 154 3.49 -35.72 1.65
CA PRO A 154 2.69 -36.94 1.77
C PRO A 154 2.96 -37.74 3.04
N GLY A 155 4.23 -37.76 3.49
CA GLY A 155 4.58 -38.39 4.77
C GLY A 155 3.99 -37.69 5.97
N ARG A 156 4.01 -36.36 5.96
CA ARG A 156 3.39 -35.55 7.03
C ARG A 156 1.88 -35.69 7.09
N LEU A 157 1.20 -35.79 5.92
CA LEU A 157 -0.24 -36.02 5.84
C LEU A 157 -0.62 -37.37 6.45
N ARG A 158 0.13 -38.45 6.13
CA ARG A 158 -0.09 -39.79 6.71
C ARG A 158 0.11 -39.80 8.25
N ALA A 159 1.10 -39.05 8.75
CA ALA A 159 1.37 -38.97 10.19
C ALA A 159 0.21 -38.36 10.98
N VAL A 160 -0.64 -37.54 10.38
CA VAL A 160 -1.86 -36.97 11.00
C VAL A 160 -3.14 -37.69 10.57
N GLY A 161 -3.01 -38.91 9.99
CA GLY A 161 -4.15 -39.77 9.65
C GLY A 161 -4.87 -39.40 8.35
N LEU A 162 -4.24 -38.58 7.49
CA LEU A 162 -4.77 -38.24 6.16
C LEU A 162 -4.08 -39.05 5.08
N ASP A 163 -4.87 -39.69 4.21
CA ASP A 163 -4.33 -40.38 3.06
C ASP A 163 -4.23 -39.43 1.84
N PRO A 164 -3.01 -39.08 1.39
CA PRO A 164 -2.83 -38.19 0.25
C PRO A 164 -3.30 -38.80 -1.09
N ALA A 165 -3.59 -40.11 -1.11
CA ALA A 165 -4.10 -40.81 -2.28
C ALA A 165 -5.62 -41.06 -2.23
N ALA A 166 -6.30 -40.68 -1.14
CA ALA A 166 -7.74 -40.84 -1.01
C ALA A 166 -8.48 -40.06 -2.12
N PRO A 167 -9.49 -40.65 -2.75
CA PRO A 167 -10.32 -39.91 -3.71
C PRO A 167 -11.06 -38.77 -2.99
N ARG A 168 -11.24 -37.68 -3.69
CA ARG A 168 -11.95 -36.46 -3.23
C ARG A 168 -13.43 -36.72 -3.02
#